data_17425c5e0ffc69653417cb19eed77f19
#
_entry.id   17425c5e0ffc69653417cb19eed77f19
#
_cell.length_a   1.000
_cell.length_b   1.000
_cell.length_c   1.000
_cell.angle_alpha   90.00
_cell.angle_beta   90.00
_cell.angle_gamma   90.00
#
_symmetry.space_group_name_H-M   'P 1'
#
loop_
_entity.id
_entity.type
_entity.pdbx_description
1 polymer ?
#
loop_
_entity_poly.entity_id
_entity_poly.type
_entity_poly.pdbx_seq_one_letter_code
_entity_poly.pdbx_strand_id
1 'polypeptide(L)'
;IGYVLEKQENNRYLLISVPWGQHTNPKDVFKELLDLVRQAKTEAKPLDINEKAAVMLACKSALKAGDPLTAQEMSRLLVQLDATAHPDRCPHGRPTYIKITGRDLARWFHR
;
A
#
# COMPACT_ATOMS: atom_id res chain seq x y z
N ILE A 1 -13.60 2.60 -3.46
CA ILE A 1 -12.22 2.15 -3.72
C ILE A 1 -11.63 2.81 -5.00
N GLY A 2 -12.45 3.57 -5.79
CA GLY A 2 -11.96 4.37 -6.93
C GLY A 2 -11.76 3.63 -8.26
N TYR A 3 -12.16 2.37 -8.39
CA TYR A 3 -12.26 1.71 -9.68
C TYR A 3 -13.55 2.10 -10.38
N VAL A 4 -13.46 2.40 -11.67
CA VAL A 4 -14.62 2.62 -12.54
C VAL A 4 -14.61 1.56 -13.64
N LEU A 5 -15.73 0.83 -13.72
CA LEU A 5 -15.93 -0.23 -14.70
C LEU A 5 -17.09 0.15 -15.62
N GLU A 6 -16.91 -0.06 -16.91
CA GLU A 6 -17.97 0.06 -17.91
C GLU A 6 -18.31 -1.33 -18.47
N LYS A 7 -19.59 -1.66 -18.46
CA LYS A 7 -20.06 -2.92 -19.02
C LYS A 7 -20.11 -2.82 -20.55
N GLN A 8 -19.44 -3.71 -21.22
CA GLN A 8 -19.44 -3.88 -22.66
C GLN A 8 -20.35 -5.04 -23.07
N GLU A 9 -20.59 -5.18 -24.37
CA GLU A 9 -21.27 -6.35 -24.93
C GLU A 9 -20.54 -7.67 -24.61
N ASN A 10 -21.25 -8.79 -24.66
CA ASN A 10 -20.70 -10.14 -24.38
C ASN A 10 -20.16 -10.36 -22.96
N ASN A 11 -20.79 -9.70 -21.94
CA ASN A 11 -20.42 -9.84 -20.54
C ASN A 11 -18.96 -9.46 -20.23
N ARG A 12 -18.40 -8.54 -21.00
CA ARG A 12 -17.09 -7.95 -20.80
C ARG A 12 -17.20 -6.68 -19.97
N TYR A 13 -16.15 -6.35 -19.23
CA TYR A 13 -16.04 -5.11 -18.47
C TYR A 13 -14.74 -4.41 -18.85
N LEU A 14 -14.86 -3.12 -19.17
CA LEU A 14 -13.72 -2.25 -19.41
C LEU A 14 -13.37 -1.52 -18.10
N LEU A 15 -12.12 -1.61 -17.70
CA LEU A 15 -11.60 -0.86 -16.55
C LEU A 15 -11.17 0.54 -17.04
N ILE A 16 -12.00 1.56 -16.74
CA ILE A 16 -11.81 2.93 -17.22
C ILE A 16 -10.87 3.71 -16.30
N SER A 17 -11.00 3.53 -14.98
CA SER A 17 -10.23 4.26 -14.00
C SER A 17 -9.70 3.35 -12.90
N VAL A 18 -8.52 3.68 -12.42
CA VAL A 18 -7.84 3.02 -11.30
C VAL A 18 -7.37 4.07 -10.30
N PRO A 19 -7.42 3.80 -9.00
CA PRO A 19 -7.18 4.82 -7.96
C PRO A 19 -5.72 5.26 -7.81
N TRP A 20 -4.77 4.67 -8.50
CA TRP A 20 -3.35 5.01 -8.36
C TRP A 20 -2.52 4.69 -9.61
N GLY A 21 -1.31 5.20 -9.60
CA GLY A 21 -0.40 5.28 -10.72
C GLY A 21 0.48 4.05 -10.97
N GLN A 22 1.47 4.24 -11.70
CA GLN A 22 2.19 3.53 -12.74
C GLN A 22 3.04 2.31 -12.32
N HIS A 23 3.13 1.93 -11.04
CA HIS A 23 4.10 0.91 -10.61
C HIS A 23 3.57 -0.53 -10.57
N THR A 24 2.29 -0.74 -10.78
CA THR A 24 1.66 -2.07 -10.74
C THR A 24 0.69 -2.24 -11.91
N ASN A 25 0.62 -3.45 -12.49
CA ASN A 25 -0.36 -3.74 -13.53
C ASN A 25 -1.79 -3.65 -12.96
N PRO A 26 -2.64 -2.71 -13.41
CA PRO A 26 -3.97 -2.50 -12.85
C PRO A 26 -4.88 -3.74 -12.94
N LYS A 27 -4.68 -4.59 -13.96
CA LYS A 27 -5.47 -5.81 -14.15
C LYS A 27 -5.18 -6.84 -13.05
N ASP A 28 -3.92 -6.97 -12.63
CA ASP A 28 -3.54 -7.96 -11.62
C ASP A 28 -4.02 -7.52 -10.24
N VAL A 29 -3.91 -6.23 -9.93
CA VAL A 29 -4.46 -5.67 -8.70
C VAL A 29 -5.97 -5.82 -8.63
N PHE A 30 -6.65 -5.59 -9.75
CA PHE A 30 -8.10 -5.76 -9.83
C PHE A 30 -8.54 -7.22 -9.65
N LYS A 31 -7.81 -8.19 -10.22
CA LYS A 31 -8.07 -9.63 -9.99
C LYS A 31 -7.94 -10.00 -8.51
N GLU A 32 -6.87 -9.58 -7.86
CA GLU A 32 -6.67 -9.82 -6.41
C GLU A 32 -7.79 -9.22 -5.58
N LEU A 33 -8.27 -8.02 -5.94
CA LEU A 33 -9.42 -7.40 -5.29
C LEU A 33 -10.71 -8.23 -5.45
N LEU A 34 -10.95 -8.77 -6.64
CA LEU A 34 -12.08 -9.67 -6.88
C LEU A 34 -11.98 -10.96 -6.07
N ASP A 35 -10.79 -11.53 -5.96
CA ASP A 35 -10.56 -12.74 -5.16
C ASP A 35 -10.79 -12.46 -3.66
N LEU A 36 -10.35 -11.31 -3.16
CA LEU A 36 -10.61 -10.88 -1.79
C LEU A 36 -12.12 -10.73 -1.52
N VAL A 37 -12.87 -10.14 -2.44
CA VAL A 37 -14.34 -10.02 -2.34
C VAL A 37 -15.02 -11.40 -2.37
N ARG A 38 -14.54 -12.33 -3.20
CA ARG A 38 -15.06 -13.71 -3.27
C ARG A 38 -14.83 -14.44 -1.95
N GLN A 39 -13.62 -14.37 -1.40
CA GLN A 39 -13.27 -15.00 -0.13
C GLN A 39 -14.13 -14.46 1.03
N ALA A 40 -14.31 -13.15 1.09
CA ALA A 40 -15.11 -12.50 2.12
C ALA A 40 -16.59 -12.93 2.11
N LYS A 41 -17.14 -13.33 0.96
CA LYS A 41 -18.50 -13.87 0.85
C LYS A 41 -18.65 -15.28 1.43
N THR A 42 -17.55 -16.03 1.56
CA THR A 42 -17.53 -17.39 2.08
C THR A 42 -17.15 -17.48 3.56
N GLU A 43 -16.61 -16.41 4.13
CA GLU A 43 -16.23 -16.36 5.54
C GLU A 43 -17.45 -16.03 6.42
N ALA A 44 -17.63 -16.76 7.52
CA ALA A 44 -18.75 -16.62 8.46
C ALA A 44 -18.74 -15.30 9.27
N LYS A 45 -17.63 -14.56 9.27
CA LYS A 45 -17.53 -13.20 9.83
C LYS A 45 -17.33 -12.21 8.69
N PRO A 46 -18.19 -11.17 8.58
CA PRO A 46 -17.92 -10.07 7.67
C PRO A 46 -16.66 -9.35 8.15
N LEU A 47 -15.53 -9.74 7.62
CA LEU A 47 -14.31 -8.95 7.69
C LEU A 47 -14.58 -7.62 7.02
N ASP A 48 -14.03 -6.56 7.59
CA ASP A 48 -14.10 -5.27 6.91
C ASP A 48 -13.34 -5.36 5.58
N ILE A 49 -14.10 -5.69 4.53
CA ILE A 49 -13.56 -5.81 3.16
C ILE A 49 -12.88 -4.51 2.76
N ASN A 50 -13.36 -3.38 3.25
CA ASN A 50 -12.79 -2.08 2.94
C ASN A 50 -11.39 -1.93 3.55
N GLU A 51 -11.21 -2.35 4.79
CA GLU A 51 -9.90 -2.33 5.45
C GLU A 51 -8.91 -3.26 4.75
N LYS A 52 -9.28 -4.50 4.51
CA LYS A 52 -8.43 -5.46 3.78
C LYS A 52 -8.09 -4.96 2.37
N ALA A 53 -9.06 -4.43 1.65
CA ALA A 53 -8.82 -3.85 0.34
C ALA A 53 -7.88 -2.64 0.42
N ALA A 54 -8.07 -1.74 1.39
CA ALA A 54 -7.20 -0.59 1.58
C ALA A 54 -5.74 -1.01 1.87
N VAL A 55 -5.53 -1.99 2.76
CA VAL A 55 -4.19 -2.53 3.05
C VAL A 55 -3.56 -3.15 1.81
N MET A 56 -4.31 -4.00 1.08
CA MET A 56 -3.82 -4.62 -0.15
C MET A 56 -3.40 -3.57 -1.18
N LEU A 57 -4.25 -2.56 -1.39
CA LEU A 57 -4.03 -1.49 -2.33
C LEU A 57 -2.81 -0.62 -1.94
N ALA A 58 -2.71 -0.26 -0.66
CA ALA A 58 -1.56 0.48 -0.14
C ALA A 58 -0.24 -0.28 -0.36
N CYS A 59 -0.22 -1.58 -0.10
CA CYS A 59 0.97 -2.41 -0.33
C CYS A 59 1.35 -2.55 -1.81
N LYS A 60 0.35 -2.61 -2.71
CA LYS A 60 0.59 -2.72 -4.16
C LYS A 60 1.04 -1.41 -4.79
N SER A 61 0.58 -0.27 -4.28
CA SER A 61 0.98 1.06 -4.72
C SER A 61 2.23 1.60 -4.02
N ALA A 62 2.70 0.92 -2.95
CA ALA A 62 3.89 1.34 -2.24
C ALA A 62 5.14 1.24 -3.13
N LEU A 63 6.00 2.23 -3.00
CA LEU A 63 7.34 2.24 -3.56
C LEU A 63 8.12 1.03 -3.04
N LYS A 64 8.85 0.37 -3.92
CA LYS A 64 9.65 -0.80 -3.59
C LYS A 64 11.12 -0.43 -3.43
N ALA A 65 11.86 -1.26 -2.72
CA ALA A 65 13.30 -1.11 -2.63
C ALA A 65 13.92 -1.14 -4.04
N GLY A 66 14.68 -0.10 -4.37
CA GLY A 66 15.30 0.06 -5.68
C GLY A 66 14.52 0.92 -6.67
N ASP A 67 13.29 1.35 -6.37
CA ASP A 67 12.58 2.31 -7.19
C ASP A 67 13.32 3.67 -7.16
N PRO A 68 13.59 4.28 -8.32
CA PRO A 68 14.27 5.58 -8.38
C PRO A 68 13.34 6.67 -7.85
N LEU A 69 13.86 7.51 -6.96
CA LEU A 69 13.16 8.65 -6.40
C LEU A 69 14.00 9.92 -6.54
N THR A 70 13.38 11.02 -6.88
CA THR A 70 13.97 12.34 -6.76
C THR A 70 14.07 12.77 -5.28
N ALA A 71 14.96 13.69 -4.95
CA ALA A 71 15.08 14.24 -3.59
C ALA A 71 13.77 14.87 -3.08
N GLN A 72 12.99 15.47 -3.98
CA GLN A 72 11.70 16.05 -3.66
C GLN A 72 10.67 14.98 -3.30
N GLU A 73 10.62 13.86 -4.04
CA GLU A 73 9.73 12.72 -3.75
C GLU A 73 10.11 12.05 -2.43
N MET A 74 11.42 11.87 -2.15
CA MET A 74 11.88 11.33 -0.87
C MET A 74 11.44 12.21 0.31
N SER A 75 11.62 13.53 0.21
CA SER A 75 11.19 14.47 1.25
C SER A 75 9.68 14.43 1.46
N ARG A 76 8.92 14.38 0.37
CA ARG A 76 7.45 14.31 0.42
C ARG A 76 6.98 13.02 1.07
N LEU A 77 7.63 11.89 0.76
CA LEU A 77 7.32 10.59 1.35
C LEU A 77 7.51 10.60 2.86
N LEU A 78 8.62 11.18 3.36
CA LEU A 78 8.88 11.30 4.80
C LEU A 78 7.83 12.17 5.50
N VAL A 79 7.46 13.30 4.91
CA VAL A 79 6.40 14.18 5.47
C VAL A 79 5.06 13.44 5.51
N GLN A 80 4.72 12.68 4.47
CA GLN A 80 3.49 11.89 4.44
C GLN A 80 3.51 10.76 5.47
N LEU A 81 4.65 10.09 5.66
CA LEU A 81 4.82 9.06 6.67
C LEU A 81 4.61 9.63 8.08
N ASP A 82 5.25 10.76 8.41
CA ASP A 82 5.13 11.41 9.71
C ASP A 82 3.69 11.89 10.02
N ALA A 83 2.89 12.15 8.97
CA ALA A 83 1.49 12.54 9.11
C ALA A 83 0.54 11.35 9.35
N THR A 84 1.02 10.11 9.29
CA THR A 84 0.19 8.93 9.59
C THR A 84 0.01 8.72 11.09
N ALA A 85 -1.05 8.00 11.49
CA ALA A 85 -1.30 7.70 12.91
C ALA A 85 -0.21 6.83 13.55
N HIS A 86 0.43 5.98 12.77
CA HIS A 86 1.48 5.06 13.23
C HIS A 86 2.66 5.05 12.23
N PRO A 87 3.48 6.13 12.23
CA PRO A 87 4.58 6.25 11.26
C PRO A 87 5.71 5.24 11.50
N ASP A 88 5.81 4.69 12.71
CA ASP A 88 6.86 3.77 13.14
C ASP A 88 6.69 2.33 12.63
N ARG A 89 5.50 1.96 12.10
CA ARG A 89 5.20 0.60 11.64
C ARG A 89 4.28 0.57 10.43
N CYS A 90 4.47 -0.44 9.58
CA CYS A 90 3.56 -0.70 8.47
C CYS A 90 2.30 -1.47 8.94
N PRO A 91 1.25 -1.60 8.11
CA PRO A 91 0.05 -2.38 8.44
C PRO A 91 0.31 -3.85 8.79
N HIS A 92 1.45 -4.40 8.39
CA HIS A 92 1.89 -5.76 8.75
C HIS A 92 2.70 -5.82 10.06
N GLY A 93 2.83 -4.70 10.79
CA GLY A 93 3.58 -4.62 12.04
C GLY A 93 5.11 -4.51 11.90
N ARG A 94 5.65 -4.43 10.69
CA ARG A 94 7.09 -4.26 10.47
C ARG A 94 7.50 -2.80 10.71
N PRO A 95 8.67 -2.55 11.34
CA PRO A 95 9.17 -1.19 11.55
C PRO A 95 9.45 -0.52 10.18
N THR A 96 9.06 0.74 10.05
CA THR A 96 9.29 1.59 8.87
C THR A 96 10.61 2.34 8.96
N TYR A 97 11.05 2.66 10.18
CA TYR A 97 12.34 3.28 10.45
C TYR A 97 12.89 2.88 11.82
N ILE A 98 14.18 3.10 12.01
CA ILE A 98 14.89 2.88 13.28
C ILE A 98 15.47 4.21 13.73
N LYS A 99 15.21 4.60 14.99
CA LYS A 99 15.81 5.80 15.58
C LYS A 99 17.14 5.44 16.22
N ILE A 100 18.23 6.01 15.69
CA ILE A 100 19.58 5.89 16.24
C ILE A 100 19.92 7.21 16.94
N THR A 101 20.19 7.16 18.23
CA THR A 101 20.58 8.34 19.01
C THR A 101 22.09 8.54 19.00
N GLY A 102 22.57 9.76 19.31
CA GLY A 102 24.00 10.02 19.51
C GLY A 102 24.62 9.13 20.59
N ARG A 103 23.85 8.76 21.62
CA ARG A 103 24.27 7.81 22.66
C ARG A 103 24.46 6.40 22.12
N ASP A 104 23.62 5.96 21.22
CA ASP A 104 23.76 4.64 20.57
C ASP A 104 25.02 4.62 19.71
N LEU A 105 25.27 5.68 18.94
CA LEU A 105 26.50 5.83 18.17
C LEU A 105 27.74 5.82 19.09
N ALA A 106 27.75 6.61 20.16
CA ALA A 106 28.85 6.63 21.12
C ALA A 106 29.14 5.23 21.70
N ARG A 107 28.08 4.49 22.05
CA ARG A 107 28.22 3.12 22.56
C ARG A 107 28.82 2.17 21.50
N TRP A 108 28.37 2.26 20.24
CA TRP A 108 28.89 1.42 19.15
C TRP A 108 30.37 1.69 18.85
N PHE A 109 30.79 2.92 19.00
CA PHE A 109 32.20 3.31 18.81
C PHE A 109 33.01 3.32 20.11
N HIS A 110 32.47 2.75 21.20
CA HIS A 110 33.18 2.68 22.52
C HIS A 110 33.62 4.05 23.04
N ARG A 111 32.84 5.09 22.85
CA ARG A 111 33.10 6.45 23.31
C ARG A 111 32.07 6.91 24.37
#